data_a626f1976cf6e22793c6a1583d5af594
#
_entry.id   a626f1976cf6e22793c6a1583d5af594
#
_cell.length_a   1.000
_cell.length_b   1.000
_cell.length_c   1.000
_cell.angle_alpha   90.00
_cell.angle_beta   90.00
_cell.angle_gamma   90.00
#
_symmetry.space_group_name_H-M   'P 1'
#
loop_
_entity.id
_entity.type
_entity.pdbx_description
1 polymer ?
#
loop_
_entity_poly.entity_id
_entity_poly.type
_entity_poly.pdbx_seq_one_letter_code
_entity_poly.pdbx_strand_id
1 'polypeptide(L)'
;MASEQRLSNSNGSRKLQYLLIIGVLVIAFSVSFMVRSLPADYGFELNEFDPFFNYRATEFMVENGLPAYLEWRDDMSWYPHGRDVSATSQVMLHVSASTLYQVFGAGSTLYDFTVLFPVVIGSLTTIIIFALVR
;
A
#
# COMPACT_ATOMS: atom_id res chain seq x y z
N MET A 1 9.26 2.38 -50.70
CA MET A 1 10.02 3.44 -49.99
C MET A 1 9.13 4.36 -49.16
N ALA A 2 8.09 5.03 -49.67
CA ALA A 2 7.25 5.94 -48.86
C ALA A 2 6.41 5.24 -47.74
N SER A 3 5.96 4.01 -47.99
CA SER A 3 5.19 3.21 -46.99
C SER A 3 6.07 2.72 -45.82
N GLU A 4 7.30 2.34 -46.06
CA GLU A 4 8.25 1.90 -45.03
C GLU A 4 8.70 3.07 -44.14
N GLN A 5 8.91 4.26 -44.72
CA GLN A 5 9.21 5.46 -43.94
C GLN A 5 8.07 5.89 -43.04
N ARG A 6 6.80 5.74 -43.48
CA ARG A 6 5.63 6.04 -42.62
C ARG A 6 5.49 5.07 -41.46
N LEU A 7 5.75 3.78 -41.67
CA LEU A 7 5.70 2.75 -40.60
C LEU A 7 6.85 2.93 -39.58
N SER A 8 8.06 3.26 -40.07
CA SER A 8 9.21 3.55 -39.19
C SER A 8 8.95 4.79 -38.31
N ASN A 9 8.38 5.85 -38.87
CA ASN A 9 8.09 7.09 -38.14
C ASN A 9 6.94 6.89 -37.11
N SER A 10 5.92 6.07 -37.42
CA SER A 10 4.85 5.76 -36.50
C SER A 10 5.33 4.93 -35.29
N ASN A 11 6.27 4.01 -35.50
CA ASN A 11 6.87 3.22 -34.42
C ASN A 11 7.79 4.07 -33.52
N GLY A 12 8.50 5.03 -34.06
CA GLY A 12 9.31 5.99 -33.29
C GLY A 12 8.44 6.88 -32.40
N SER A 13 7.37 7.40 -32.96
CA SER A 13 6.40 8.23 -32.22
C SER A 13 5.74 7.48 -31.04
N ARG A 14 5.34 6.24 -31.26
CA ARG A 14 4.75 5.39 -30.18
C ARG A 14 5.76 5.10 -29.08
N LYS A 15 7.00 4.76 -29.42
CA LYS A 15 8.07 4.52 -28.42
C LYS A 15 8.33 5.76 -27.58
N LEU A 16 8.40 6.94 -28.19
CA LEU A 16 8.58 8.19 -27.49
C LEU A 16 7.42 8.47 -26.54
N GLN A 17 6.20 8.23 -26.98
CA GLN A 17 4.99 8.39 -26.16
C GLN A 17 5.02 7.47 -24.92
N TYR A 18 5.39 6.20 -25.06
CA TYR A 18 5.53 5.29 -23.94
C TYR A 18 6.63 5.72 -22.97
N LEU A 19 7.77 6.18 -23.48
CA LEU A 19 8.86 6.69 -22.63
C LEU A 19 8.42 7.92 -21.83
N LEU A 20 7.69 8.84 -22.44
CA LEU A 20 7.15 10.01 -21.74
C LEU A 20 6.15 9.59 -20.65
N ILE A 21 5.24 8.67 -20.93
CA ILE A 21 4.28 8.15 -19.95
C ILE A 21 5.00 7.51 -18.77
N ILE A 22 5.97 6.64 -19.05
CA ILE A 22 6.78 5.98 -18.00
C ILE A 22 7.53 7.03 -17.17
N GLY A 23 8.16 8.00 -17.82
CA GLY A 23 8.87 9.08 -17.14
C GLY A 23 7.98 9.88 -16.20
N VAL A 24 6.79 10.27 -16.65
CA VAL A 24 5.80 10.98 -15.81
C VAL A 24 5.34 10.10 -14.65
N LEU A 25 5.07 8.82 -14.87
CA LEU A 25 4.65 7.91 -13.80
C LEU A 25 5.75 7.69 -12.76
N VAL A 26 7.01 7.56 -13.18
CA VAL A 26 8.15 7.43 -12.27
C VAL A 26 8.28 8.70 -11.41
N ILE A 27 8.19 9.88 -12.01
CA ILE A 27 8.24 11.15 -11.27
C ILE A 27 7.07 11.25 -10.29
N ALA A 28 5.85 10.96 -10.72
CA ALA A 28 4.66 11.03 -9.89
C ALA A 28 4.72 10.04 -8.72
N PHE A 29 5.18 8.80 -8.96
CA PHE A 29 5.42 7.82 -7.91
C PHE A 29 6.49 8.30 -6.92
N SER A 30 7.62 8.79 -7.41
CA SER A 30 8.73 9.24 -6.57
C SER A 30 8.34 10.43 -5.69
N VAL A 31 7.62 11.41 -6.24
CA VAL A 31 7.10 12.54 -5.45
C VAL A 31 6.09 12.06 -4.42
N SER A 32 5.16 11.18 -4.80
CA SER A 32 4.17 10.61 -3.89
C SER A 32 4.83 9.83 -2.74
N PHE A 33 5.85 9.03 -3.05
CA PHE A 33 6.63 8.29 -2.06
C PHE A 33 7.36 9.24 -1.11
N MET A 34 8.08 10.22 -1.66
CA MET A 34 8.84 11.20 -0.87
C MET A 34 7.95 11.97 0.10
N VAL A 35 6.82 12.50 -0.37
CA VAL A 35 5.88 13.25 0.49
C VAL A 35 5.31 12.39 1.61
N ARG A 36 4.99 11.11 1.31
CA ARG A 36 4.46 10.18 2.33
C ARG A 36 5.53 9.67 3.30
N SER A 37 6.79 9.77 2.94
CA SER A 37 7.92 9.39 3.79
C SER A 37 8.38 10.52 4.71
N LEU A 38 7.94 11.77 4.52
CA LEU A 38 8.33 12.91 5.37
C LEU A 38 8.12 12.69 6.88
N PRO A 39 7.06 11.99 7.34
CA PRO A 39 6.92 11.72 8.77
C PRO A 39 8.08 10.92 9.37
N ALA A 40 8.84 10.16 8.57
CA ALA A 40 10.02 9.44 9.03
C ALA A 40 11.14 10.36 9.56
N ASP A 41 11.17 11.63 9.15
CA ASP A 41 12.11 12.65 9.66
C ASP A 41 11.85 13.00 11.15
N TYR A 42 10.64 12.70 11.64
CA TYR A 42 10.22 12.93 13.03
C TYR A 42 10.25 11.68 13.90
N GLY A 43 10.62 10.56 13.33
CA GLY A 43 10.67 9.24 13.95
C GLY A 43 9.99 8.18 13.09
N PHE A 44 10.58 6.99 13.06
CA PHE A 44 10.02 5.84 12.36
C PHE A 44 9.02 5.11 13.29
N GLU A 45 7.94 5.83 13.63
CA GLU A 45 6.98 5.42 14.65
C GLU A 45 5.54 5.57 14.16
N LEU A 46 4.66 4.72 14.67
CA LEU A 46 3.23 4.90 14.52
C LEU A 46 2.79 6.04 15.46
N ASN A 47 2.25 7.09 14.88
CA ASN A 47 1.67 8.20 15.62
C ASN A 47 0.15 8.12 15.48
N GLU A 48 -0.59 8.38 16.56
CA GLU A 48 -2.04 8.34 16.62
C GLU A 48 -2.65 6.94 16.83
N PHE A 49 -3.94 6.95 17.17
CA PHE A 49 -4.68 5.76 17.61
C PHE A 49 -4.94 4.76 16.48
N ASP A 50 -5.36 5.23 15.31
CA ASP A 50 -5.76 4.37 14.19
C ASP A 50 -4.61 3.53 13.64
N PRO A 51 -3.39 4.06 13.42
CA PRO A 51 -2.23 3.27 13.04
C PRO A 51 -1.88 2.16 14.03
N PHE A 52 -1.96 2.44 15.34
CA PHE A 52 -1.72 1.41 16.37
C PHE A 52 -2.77 0.31 16.37
N PHE A 53 -4.05 0.67 16.17
CA PHE A 53 -5.10 -0.32 16.03
C PHE A 53 -4.89 -1.19 14.78
N ASN A 54 -4.56 -0.57 13.64
CA ASN A 54 -4.30 -1.31 12.39
C ASN A 54 -3.08 -2.24 12.51
N TYR A 55 -2.01 -1.79 13.17
CA TYR A 55 -0.86 -2.64 13.49
C TYR A 55 -1.28 -3.86 14.31
N ARG A 56 -1.96 -3.65 15.42
CA ARG A 56 -2.40 -4.70 16.34
C ARG A 56 -3.38 -5.68 15.68
N ALA A 57 -4.28 -5.18 14.85
CA ALA A 57 -5.21 -6.01 14.10
C ALA A 57 -4.49 -6.85 13.02
N THR A 58 -3.46 -6.30 12.39
CA THR A 58 -2.61 -7.04 11.46
C THR A 58 -1.76 -8.09 12.19
N GLU A 59 -1.19 -7.75 13.34
CA GLU A 59 -0.44 -8.67 14.20
C GLU A 59 -1.30 -9.86 14.62
N PHE A 60 -2.50 -9.61 15.14
CA PHE A 60 -3.44 -10.67 15.49
C PHE A 60 -3.74 -11.61 14.30
N MET A 61 -3.93 -11.04 13.11
CA MET A 61 -4.18 -11.82 11.89
C MET A 61 -2.95 -12.63 11.44
N VAL A 62 -1.76 -12.10 11.58
CA VAL A 62 -0.49 -12.81 11.29
C VAL A 62 -0.32 -14.01 12.21
N GLU A 63 -0.62 -13.84 13.50
CA GLU A 63 -0.41 -14.87 14.53
C GLU A 63 -1.52 -15.93 14.56
N ASN A 64 -2.78 -15.54 14.37
CA ASN A 64 -3.94 -16.41 14.59
C ASN A 64 -4.69 -16.78 13.31
N GLY A 65 -4.39 -16.11 12.21
CA GLY A 65 -5.03 -16.34 10.92
C GLY A 65 -6.41 -15.69 10.76
N LEU A 66 -6.91 -15.71 9.53
CA LEU A 66 -8.19 -15.08 9.17
C LEU A 66 -9.42 -15.65 9.91
N PRO A 67 -9.58 -16.98 10.14
CA PRO A 67 -10.75 -17.48 10.87
C PRO A 67 -10.85 -16.92 12.28
N ALA A 68 -9.75 -16.93 13.04
CA ALA A 68 -9.70 -16.38 14.39
C ALA A 68 -9.95 -14.85 14.40
N TYR A 69 -9.42 -14.15 13.40
CA TYR A 69 -9.64 -12.71 13.24
C TYR A 69 -11.12 -12.36 13.02
N LEU A 70 -11.86 -13.15 12.27
CA LEU A 70 -13.29 -12.89 12.00
C LEU A 70 -14.17 -13.07 13.25
N GLU A 71 -13.70 -13.84 14.23
CA GLU A 71 -14.38 -14.05 15.51
C GLU A 71 -13.79 -13.18 16.64
N TRP A 72 -12.77 -12.37 16.33
CA TRP A 72 -12.05 -11.62 17.34
C TRP A 72 -12.84 -10.44 17.89
N ARG A 73 -12.97 -10.42 19.21
CA ARG A 73 -13.45 -9.29 20.00
C ARG A 73 -12.29 -8.66 20.74
N ASP A 74 -12.02 -7.40 20.44
CA ASP A 74 -10.92 -6.65 21.04
C ASP A 74 -11.39 -5.98 22.34
N ASP A 75 -11.06 -6.57 23.48
CA ASP A 75 -11.43 -6.06 24.81
C ASP A 75 -10.65 -4.80 25.22
N MET A 76 -9.56 -4.50 24.54
CA MET A 76 -8.74 -3.29 24.78
C MET A 76 -9.28 -2.06 24.05
N SER A 77 -10.20 -2.26 23.10
CA SER A 77 -10.88 -1.17 22.38
C SER A 77 -12.32 -1.06 22.88
N TRP A 78 -12.85 0.18 22.92
CA TRP A 78 -14.25 0.50 23.27
C TRP A 78 -14.70 -0.04 24.63
N TYR A 79 -13.87 0.20 25.63
CA TYR A 79 -14.19 -0.16 27.01
C TYR A 79 -15.56 0.40 27.45
N PRO A 80 -16.41 -0.33 28.22
CA PRO A 80 -16.16 -1.66 28.77
C PRO A 80 -16.64 -2.85 27.91
N HIS A 81 -17.23 -2.60 26.73
CA HIS A 81 -17.94 -3.62 25.97
C HIS A 81 -17.06 -4.37 24.96
N GLY A 82 -15.86 -3.87 24.69
CA GLY A 82 -15.00 -4.40 23.64
C GLY A 82 -15.50 -4.05 22.23
N ARG A 83 -14.64 -4.26 21.23
CA ARG A 83 -14.92 -3.99 19.82
C ARG A 83 -15.03 -5.30 19.05
N ASP A 84 -16.13 -5.50 18.34
CA ASP A 84 -16.22 -6.53 17.30
C ASP A 84 -15.38 -6.06 16.10
N VAL A 85 -14.22 -6.67 15.92
CA VAL A 85 -13.24 -6.21 14.94
C VAL A 85 -13.70 -6.48 13.52
N SER A 86 -14.28 -7.66 13.27
CA SER A 86 -14.74 -8.04 11.94
C SER A 86 -15.87 -7.14 11.42
N ALA A 87 -16.78 -6.73 12.30
CA ALA A 87 -17.93 -5.90 11.95
C ALA A 87 -17.62 -4.40 11.85
N THR A 88 -16.54 -3.93 12.50
CA THR A 88 -16.30 -2.49 12.71
C THR A 88 -14.97 -2.00 12.16
N SER A 89 -14.15 -2.88 11.59
CA SER A 89 -12.84 -2.53 11.04
C SER A 89 -12.72 -2.76 9.54
N GLN A 90 -11.59 -2.35 9.01
CA GLN A 90 -11.25 -2.50 7.60
C GLN A 90 -10.58 -3.86 7.35
N VAL A 91 -11.37 -4.94 7.40
CA VAL A 91 -10.88 -6.33 7.29
C VAL A 91 -9.89 -6.52 6.12
N MET A 92 -10.23 -5.99 4.93
CA MET A 92 -9.37 -6.14 3.75
C MET A 92 -8.03 -5.42 3.87
N LEU A 93 -7.94 -4.35 4.66
CA LEU A 93 -6.68 -3.69 4.95
C LEU A 93 -5.76 -4.64 5.73
N HIS A 94 -6.27 -5.28 6.78
CA HIS A 94 -5.50 -6.20 7.61
C HIS A 94 -5.14 -7.49 6.87
N VAL A 95 -6.07 -8.04 6.05
CA VAL A 95 -5.79 -9.17 5.16
C VAL A 95 -4.67 -8.85 4.19
N SER A 96 -4.73 -7.68 3.54
CA SER A 96 -3.70 -7.28 2.59
C SER A 96 -2.35 -7.07 3.27
N ALA A 97 -2.33 -6.38 4.42
CA ALA A 97 -1.11 -6.12 5.17
C ALA A 97 -0.48 -7.42 5.68
N SER A 98 -1.26 -8.32 6.28
CA SER A 98 -0.76 -9.61 6.79
C SER A 98 -0.23 -10.50 5.67
N THR A 99 -0.95 -10.60 4.54
CA THR A 99 -0.53 -11.40 3.40
C THR A 99 0.76 -10.86 2.79
N LEU A 100 0.84 -9.54 2.57
CA LEU A 100 2.03 -8.91 2.01
C LEU A 100 3.22 -8.99 2.96
N TYR A 101 3.00 -8.91 4.28
CA TYR A 101 4.04 -9.14 5.26
C TYR A 101 4.58 -10.58 5.20
N GLN A 102 3.71 -11.59 5.12
CA GLN A 102 4.13 -12.99 5.02
C GLN A 102 4.94 -13.27 3.75
N VAL A 103 4.65 -12.57 2.64
CA VAL A 103 5.34 -12.77 1.35
C VAL A 103 6.64 -11.95 1.27
N PHE A 104 6.62 -10.71 1.72
CA PHE A 104 7.71 -9.73 1.49
C PHE A 104 8.39 -9.24 2.77
N GLY A 105 7.84 -9.52 3.94
CA GLY A 105 8.34 -9.00 5.22
C GLY A 105 9.58 -9.73 5.77
N ALA A 106 10.12 -10.72 5.05
CA ALA A 106 11.29 -11.48 5.49
C ALA A 106 12.48 -10.55 5.79
N GLY A 107 12.92 -10.53 7.06
CA GLY A 107 14.03 -9.69 7.53
C GLY A 107 13.63 -8.34 8.13
N SER A 108 12.34 -7.99 8.15
CA SER A 108 11.81 -6.82 8.84
C SER A 108 10.89 -7.22 10.00
N THR A 109 10.76 -6.33 10.99
CA THR A 109 9.72 -6.51 12.01
C THR A 109 8.34 -6.18 11.40
N LEU A 110 7.27 -6.77 11.94
CA LEU A 110 5.91 -6.41 11.52
C LEU A 110 5.62 -4.92 11.75
N TYR A 111 6.18 -4.36 12.82
CA TYR A 111 6.07 -2.94 13.13
C TYR A 111 6.64 -2.06 12.02
N ASP A 112 7.90 -2.28 11.62
CA ASP A 112 8.57 -1.53 10.56
C ASP A 112 7.83 -1.67 9.22
N PHE A 113 7.37 -2.89 8.92
CA PHE A 113 6.56 -3.16 7.74
C PHE A 113 5.27 -2.33 7.76
N THR A 114 4.56 -2.28 8.89
CA THR A 114 3.30 -1.55 9.04
C THR A 114 3.49 -0.03 8.90
N VAL A 115 4.61 0.51 9.37
CA VAL A 115 4.97 1.93 9.17
C VAL A 115 5.17 2.25 7.68
N LEU A 116 5.84 1.37 6.94
CA LEU A 116 6.13 1.56 5.51
C LEU A 116 4.94 1.22 4.59
N PHE A 117 4.05 0.34 5.02
CA PHE A 117 2.95 -0.18 4.21
C PHE A 117 2.08 0.92 3.58
N PRO A 118 1.56 1.93 4.32
CA PRO A 118 0.75 3.00 3.73
C PRO A 118 1.55 3.90 2.77
N VAL A 119 2.84 4.07 2.99
CA VAL A 119 3.72 4.84 2.11
C VAL A 119 3.81 4.17 0.74
N VAL A 120 4.08 2.87 0.72
CA VAL A 120 4.22 2.09 -0.52
C VAL A 120 2.87 1.96 -1.25
N ILE A 121 1.82 1.52 -0.55
CA ILE A 121 0.49 1.32 -1.16
C ILE A 121 -0.09 2.64 -1.66
N GLY A 122 0.03 3.71 -0.86
CA GLY A 122 -0.42 5.05 -1.26
C GLY A 122 0.33 5.59 -2.48
N SER A 123 1.62 5.28 -2.63
CA SER A 123 2.39 5.69 -3.81
C SER A 123 2.02 4.87 -5.06
N LEU A 124 1.78 3.57 -4.90
CA LEU A 124 1.29 2.70 -5.97
C LEU A 124 -0.10 3.10 -6.49
N THR A 125 -0.92 3.72 -5.64
CA THR A 125 -2.25 4.23 -6.05
C THR A 125 -2.16 5.21 -7.23
N THR A 126 -1.07 5.97 -7.33
CA THR A 126 -0.82 6.88 -8.47
C THR A 126 -0.78 6.13 -9.81
N ILE A 127 -0.12 4.97 -9.82
CA ILE A 127 -0.01 4.12 -11.03
C ILE A 127 -1.35 3.47 -11.33
N ILE A 128 -2.05 2.99 -10.30
CA ILE A 128 -3.35 2.32 -10.43
C ILE A 128 -4.40 3.30 -11.01
N ILE A 129 -4.46 4.52 -10.48
CA ILE A 129 -5.39 5.56 -10.99
C ILE A 129 -5.10 5.85 -12.46
N PHE A 130 -3.83 6.00 -12.84
CA PHE A 130 -3.49 6.20 -14.25
C PHE A 130 -3.97 5.04 -15.14
N ALA A 131 -3.79 3.79 -14.68
CA ALA A 131 -4.23 2.62 -15.43
C ALA A 131 -5.75 2.52 -15.58
N LEU A 132 -6.51 3.01 -14.57
CA LEU A 132 -7.98 3.01 -14.59
C LEU A 132 -8.57 4.09 -15.49
N VAL A 133 -7.90 5.24 -15.63
CA VAL A 133 -8.39 6.39 -16.39
C VAL A 133 -8.02 6.31 -17.87
N ARG A 134 -7.01 5.52 -18.25
CA ARG A 134 -6.53 5.35 -19.63
C ARG A 134 -7.39 4.37 -20.43
#